data_787d895a84b24bbfa2f2718ac92665c8
#
_entry.id   787d895a84b24bbfa2f2718ac92665c8
#
_cell.length_a   1.000
_cell.length_b   1.000
_cell.length_c   1.000
_cell.angle_alpha   90.00
_cell.angle_beta   90.00
_cell.angle_gamma   90.00
#
_symmetry.space_group_name_H-M   'P 1'
#
loop_
_entity.id
_entity.type
_entity.pdbx_description
1 polymer ?
#
loop_
_entity_poly.entity_id
_entity_poly.type
_entity_poly.pdbx_seq_one_letter_code
_entity_poly.pdbx_strand_id
1 'polypeptide(L)'
;MIQQISAPELKTMRDAGQQFELIDVRTPGEREIAAIPGARLLDQAYHDELIQADPDTPMVFQCHHGIRSQRAAEYFRERGFHRLYNLTGGIDAWSLLVDPSTPRY
;
A
#
# COMPACT_ATOMS: atom_id res chain seq x y z
N MET A 1 15.12 -5.79 -0.33
CA MET A 1 14.93 -4.54 -1.10
C MET A 1 13.46 -4.25 -1.29
N ILE A 2 13.07 -2.98 -1.23
CA ILE A 2 11.67 -2.57 -1.45
C ILE A 2 11.50 -2.27 -2.94
N GLN A 3 10.57 -2.98 -3.60
CA GLN A 3 10.30 -2.75 -5.00
C GLN A 3 9.38 -1.56 -5.18
N GLN A 4 9.70 -0.70 -6.14
CA GLN A 4 8.84 0.42 -6.51
C GLN A 4 7.92 -0.03 -7.63
N ILE A 5 6.61 0.08 -7.42
CA ILE A 5 5.63 -0.28 -8.45
C ILE A 5 4.75 0.92 -8.79
N SER A 6 4.32 0.98 -10.03
CA SER A 6 3.41 2.04 -10.49
C SER A 6 1.95 1.67 -10.20
N ALA A 7 1.05 2.66 -10.29
CA ALA A 7 -0.38 2.40 -10.15
C ALA A 7 -0.90 1.41 -11.20
N PRO A 8 -0.54 1.52 -12.49
CA PRO A 8 -0.92 0.48 -13.47
C PRO A 8 -0.38 -0.90 -13.14
N GLU A 9 0.84 -1.00 -12.60
CA GLU A 9 1.40 -2.29 -12.18
C GLU A 9 0.61 -2.90 -11.02
N LEU A 10 0.20 -2.08 -10.05
CA LEU A 10 -0.66 -2.55 -8.97
C LEU A 10 -2.00 -3.07 -9.51
N LYS A 11 -2.60 -2.35 -10.47
CA LYS A 11 -3.83 -2.79 -11.11
C LYS A 11 -3.63 -4.16 -11.77
N THR A 12 -2.52 -4.34 -12.48
CA THR A 12 -2.19 -5.62 -13.12
C THR A 12 -2.08 -6.74 -12.09
N MET A 13 -1.44 -6.50 -10.95
CA MET A 13 -1.33 -7.49 -9.88
C MET A 13 -2.71 -7.90 -9.37
N ARG A 14 -3.59 -6.92 -9.16
CA ARG A 14 -4.96 -7.18 -8.69
C ARG A 14 -5.78 -7.95 -9.70
N ASP A 15 -5.73 -7.53 -10.96
CA ASP A 15 -6.48 -8.17 -12.05
C ASP A 15 -6.01 -9.61 -12.27
N ALA A 16 -4.75 -9.91 -12.01
CA ALA A 16 -4.19 -11.26 -12.09
C ALA A 16 -4.54 -12.13 -10.88
N GLY A 17 -5.23 -11.58 -9.87
CA GLY A 17 -5.62 -12.33 -8.68
C GLY A 17 -4.48 -12.63 -7.73
N GLN A 18 -3.38 -11.88 -7.80
CA GLN A 18 -2.26 -12.08 -6.88
C GLN A 18 -2.68 -11.79 -5.44
N GLN A 19 -2.19 -12.61 -4.51
CA GLN A 19 -2.47 -12.44 -3.09
C GLN A 19 -1.43 -11.54 -2.46
N PHE A 20 -1.86 -10.45 -1.84
CA PHE A 20 -0.99 -9.53 -1.11
C PHE A 20 -1.81 -8.66 -0.16
N GLU A 21 -1.15 -8.12 0.86
CA GLU A 21 -1.75 -7.11 1.73
C GLU A 21 -1.60 -5.76 1.05
N LEU A 22 -2.69 -5.01 0.93
CA LEU A 22 -2.65 -3.63 0.43
C LEU A 22 -2.84 -2.70 1.61
N ILE A 23 -1.77 -2.02 1.99
CA ILE A 23 -1.65 -1.32 3.27
C ILE A 23 -1.68 0.18 3.05
N ASP A 24 -2.67 0.84 3.65
CA ASP A 24 -2.84 2.29 3.60
C ASP A 24 -2.16 2.90 4.83
N VAL A 25 -1.09 3.67 4.61
CA VAL A 25 -0.33 4.27 5.72
C VAL A 25 -0.64 5.75 5.92
N ARG A 26 -1.81 6.19 5.45
CA ARG A 26 -2.28 7.56 5.64
C ARG A 26 -3.00 7.71 6.99
N THR A 27 -3.60 8.88 7.19
CA THR A 27 -4.44 9.15 8.36
C THR A 27 -5.89 8.70 8.12
N PRO A 28 -6.67 8.45 9.18
CA PRO A 28 -8.10 8.16 9.02
C PRO A 28 -8.86 9.25 8.25
N GLY A 29 -8.53 10.52 8.46
CA GLY A 29 -9.16 11.63 7.75
C GLY A 29 -8.90 11.60 6.25
N GLU A 30 -7.69 11.28 5.83
CA GLU A 30 -7.38 11.12 4.43
C GLU A 30 -8.17 9.96 3.82
N ARG A 31 -8.30 8.86 4.56
CA ARG A 31 -9.05 7.70 4.09
C ARG A 31 -10.55 8.01 3.88
N GLU A 32 -11.10 8.90 4.67
CA GLU A 32 -12.49 9.34 4.47
C GLU A 32 -12.66 10.13 3.18
N ILE A 33 -11.62 10.87 2.75
CA ILE A 33 -11.66 11.63 1.50
C ILE A 33 -11.62 10.68 0.31
N ALA A 34 -10.69 9.74 0.32
CA ALA A 34 -10.47 8.80 -0.79
C ALA A 34 -9.75 7.56 -0.29
N ALA A 35 -10.04 6.41 -0.90
CA ALA A 35 -9.36 5.16 -0.60
C ALA A 35 -9.28 4.28 -1.84
N ILE A 36 -8.20 3.51 -1.97
CA ILE A 36 -8.14 2.47 -3.00
C ILE A 36 -8.98 1.29 -2.48
N PRO A 37 -9.94 0.78 -3.27
CA PRO A 37 -10.76 -0.35 -2.84
C PRO A 37 -9.89 -1.54 -2.42
N GLY A 38 -10.18 -2.13 -1.28
CA GLY A 38 -9.44 -3.26 -0.75
C GLY A 38 -8.23 -2.89 0.10
N ALA A 39 -7.81 -1.62 0.10
CA ALA A 39 -6.75 -1.16 0.99
C ALA A 39 -7.27 -1.08 2.44
N ARG A 40 -6.44 -1.50 3.38
CA ARG A 40 -6.76 -1.44 4.80
C ARG A 40 -5.83 -0.45 5.50
N LEU A 41 -6.41 0.42 6.32
CA LEU A 41 -5.64 1.41 7.08
C LEU A 41 -4.72 0.71 8.10
N LEU A 42 -3.45 1.13 8.13
CA LEU A 42 -2.48 0.60 9.09
C LEU A 42 -2.72 1.26 10.45
N ASP A 43 -3.63 0.67 11.20
CA ASP A 43 -3.85 1.00 12.60
C ASP A 43 -3.09 0.01 13.50
N GLN A 44 -3.19 0.17 14.81
CA GLN A 44 -2.47 -0.70 15.75
C GLN A 44 -2.86 -2.16 15.60
N ALA A 45 -4.16 -2.44 15.43
CA ALA A 45 -4.63 -3.82 15.31
C ALA A 45 -4.07 -4.49 14.04
N TYR A 46 -4.08 -3.79 12.92
CA TYR A 46 -3.54 -4.32 11.67
C TYR A 46 -2.03 -4.48 11.73
N HIS A 47 -1.33 -3.52 12.34
CA HIS A 47 0.10 -3.62 12.57
C HIS A 47 0.43 -4.90 13.35
N ASP A 48 -0.31 -5.18 14.42
CA ASP A 48 -0.05 -6.35 15.26
C ASP A 48 -0.32 -7.64 14.50
N GLU A 49 -1.34 -7.67 13.64
CA GLU A 49 -1.59 -8.81 12.75
C GLU A 49 -0.43 -9.02 11.76
N LEU A 50 0.04 -7.94 11.14
CA LEU A 50 1.09 -8.03 10.13
C LEU A 50 2.41 -8.51 10.74
N ILE A 51 2.75 -8.06 11.93
CA ILE A 51 3.98 -8.47 12.61
C ILE A 51 3.99 -9.98 12.90
N GLN A 52 2.81 -10.59 13.08
CA GLN A 52 2.66 -12.03 13.30
C GLN A 52 2.59 -12.83 11.99
N ALA A 53 2.52 -12.16 10.85
CA ALA A 53 2.36 -12.85 9.56
C ALA A 53 3.65 -13.55 9.14
N ASP A 54 3.52 -14.46 8.18
CA ASP A 54 4.67 -15.13 7.57
C ASP A 54 5.60 -14.09 6.93
N PRO A 55 6.93 -14.18 7.16
CA PRO A 55 7.89 -13.26 6.53
C PRO A 55 7.83 -13.20 5.00
N ASP A 56 7.28 -14.22 4.35
CA ASP A 56 7.09 -14.25 2.90
C ASP A 56 5.81 -13.55 2.44
N THR A 57 5.01 -13.01 3.36
CA THR A 57 3.77 -12.31 3.00
C THR A 57 4.06 -11.11 2.11
N PRO A 58 3.50 -11.04 0.89
CA PRO A 58 3.67 -9.86 0.05
C PRO A 58 2.88 -8.68 0.62
N MET A 59 3.52 -7.52 0.71
CA MET A 59 2.93 -6.31 1.25
C MET A 59 3.14 -5.14 0.30
N VAL A 60 2.05 -4.49 -0.10
CA VAL A 60 2.09 -3.27 -0.90
C VAL A 60 1.68 -2.12 0.01
N PHE A 61 2.55 -1.13 0.13
CA PHE A 61 2.33 0.05 0.97
C PHE A 61 1.97 1.24 0.09
N GLN A 62 0.93 1.98 0.46
CA GLN A 62 0.52 3.17 -0.27
C GLN A 62 0.20 4.32 0.69
N CYS A 63 0.44 5.53 0.23
CA CYS A 63 0.06 6.76 0.91
C CYS A 63 -0.38 7.79 -0.12
N HIS A 64 -0.30 9.10 0.17
CA HIS A 64 -0.71 10.12 -0.78
C HIS A 64 0.18 10.14 -2.03
N HIS A 65 1.52 10.22 -1.83
CA HIS A 65 2.49 10.36 -2.93
C HIS A 65 3.64 9.34 -2.91
N GLY A 66 3.69 8.44 -1.93
CA GLY A 66 4.69 7.36 -1.89
C GLY A 66 5.84 7.56 -0.90
N ILE A 67 5.87 8.65 -0.14
CA ILE A 67 6.98 8.93 0.80
C ILE A 67 6.77 8.22 2.14
N ARG A 68 5.60 8.42 2.76
CA ARG A 68 5.27 7.75 4.04
C ARG A 68 5.23 6.24 3.88
N SER A 69 4.72 5.77 2.75
CA SER A 69 4.63 4.33 2.45
C SER A 69 6.00 3.69 2.28
N GLN A 70 6.96 4.40 1.68
CA GLN A 70 8.33 3.92 1.60
C GLN A 70 8.92 3.69 2.98
N ARG A 71 8.71 4.63 3.90
CA ARG A 71 9.20 4.51 5.28
C ARG A 71 8.53 3.35 6.03
N ALA A 72 7.25 3.15 5.81
CA ALA A 72 6.54 2.02 6.41
C ALA A 72 7.10 0.69 5.90
N ALA A 73 7.37 0.59 4.61
CA ALA A 73 7.97 -0.61 4.04
C ALA A 73 9.36 -0.88 4.64
N GLU A 74 10.16 0.17 4.84
CA GLU A 74 11.48 0.05 5.48
C GLU A 74 11.35 -0.47 6.92
N TYR A 75 10.34 -0.02 7.65
CA TYR A 75 10.05 -0.49 9.00
C TYR A 75 9.81 -2.00 9.01
N PHE A 76 9.00 -2.51 8.09
CA PHE A 76 8.71 -3.94 8.00
C PHE A 76 9.92 -4.73 7.49
N ARG A 77 10.71 -4.16 6.59
CA ARG A 77 11.96 -4.80 6.15
C ARG A 77 12.90 -5.07 7.33
N GLU A 78 13.04 -4.12 8.23
CA GLU A 78 13.88 -4.27 9.42
C GLU A 78 13.37 -5.37 10.35
N ARG A 79 12.12 -5.77 10.21
CA ARG A 79 11.48 -6.82 11.02
C ARG A 79 11.41 -8.16 10.31
N GLY A 80 12.15 -8.32 9.21
CA GLY A 80 12.32 -9.60 8.54
C GLY A 80 11.40 -9.86 7.37
N PHE A 81 10.53 -8.92 7.01
CA PHE A 81 9.69 -9.05 5.82
C PHE A 81 10.51 -8.66 4.59
N HIS A 82 10.36 -9.41 3.48
CA HIS A 82 11.22 -9.21 2.31
C HIS A 82 10.47 -9.10 0.98
N ARG A 83 9.16 -9.36 0.96
CA ARG A 83 8.35 -9.17 -0.25
C ARG A 83 7.56 -7.88 -0.14
N LEU A 84 8.29 -6.77 -0.24
CA LEU A 84 7.77 -5.43 0.06
C LEU A 84 7.75 -4.57 -1.20
N TYR A 85 6.62 -3.87 -1.39
CA TYR A 85 6.38 -3.00 -2.54
C TYR A 85 5.90 -1.64 -2.06
N ASN A 86 6.39 -0.59 -2.70
CA ASN A 86 5.90 0.77 -2.48
C ASN A 86 5.19 1.27 -3.74
N LEU A 87 3.96 1.77 -3.56
CA LEU A 87 3.20 2.35 -4.66
C LEU A 87 3.74 3.74 -4.98
N THR A 88 4.52 3.84 -6.05
CA THR A 88 5.10 5.10 -6.51
C THR A 88 3.98 6.07 -6.91
N GLY A 89 4.06 7.29 -6.40
CA GLY A 89 3.03 8.29 -6.64
C GLY A 89 1.76 8.11 -5.80
N GLY A 90 1.64 7.01 -5.06
CA GLY A 90 0.56 6.77 -4.11
C GLY A 90 -0.83 6.79 -4.70
N ILE A 91 -1.82 7.10 -3.86
CA ILE A 91 -3.22 7.17 -4.29
C ILE A 91 -3.45 8.28 -5.33
N ASP A 92 -2.62 9.33 -5.32
CA ASP A 92 -2.73 10.39 -6.33
C ASP A 92 -2.47 9.83 -7.72
N ALA A 93 -1.41 9.05 -7.91
CA ALA A 93 -1.13 8.37 -9.17
C ALA A 93 -2.21 7.34 -9.53
N TRP A 94 -2.74 6.64 -8.54
CA TRP A 94 -3.85 5.70 -8.74
C TRP A 94 -5.06 6.42 -9.34
N SER A 95 -5.44 7.57 -8.78
CA SER A 95 -6.53 8.38 -9.29
C SER A 95 -6.28 8.85 -10.73
N LEU A 96 -5.08 9.31 -11.01
CA LEU A 96 -4.73 9.87 -12.33
C LEU A 96 -4.63 8.79 -13.41
N LEU A 97 -4.08 7.62 -13.09
CA LEU A 97 -3.66 6.64 -14.09
C LEU A 97 -4.55 5.41 -14.16
N VAL A 98 -5.32 5.11 -13.11
CA VAL A 98 -6.09 3.86 -13.02
C VAL A 98 -7.57 4.12 -12.80
N ASP A 99 -7.93 4.87 -11.77
CA ASP A 99 -9.33 5.05 -11.38
C ASP A 99 -9.65 6.52 -11.15
N PRO A 100 -10.11 7.22 -12.20
CA PRO A 100 -10.44 8.65 -12.10
C PRO A 100 -11.60 8.95 -11.15
N SER A 101 -12.39 7.94 -10.75
CA SER A 101 -13.46 8.12 -9.77
C SER A 101 -12.93 8.26 -8.34
N THR A 102 -11.66 7.91 -8.11
CA THR A 102 -10.99 8.13 -6.82
C THR A 102 -10.72 9.62 -6.65
N PRO A 103 -11.30 10.27 -5.62
CA PRO A 103 -11.06 11.71 -5.43
C PRO A 103 -9.58 12.03 -5.20
N ARG A 104 -9.17 13.19 -5.71
CA ARG A 104 -7.84 13.74 -5.45
C ARG A 104 -7.93 14.79 -4.33
N TYR A 105 -6.86 14.90 -3.57
CA TYR A 105 -6.82 15.89 -2.48
C TYR A 105 -5.41 16.46 -2.29
#